data_2956a300c11a68bed4a78426d52c8bd1
#
_entry.id   2956a300c11a68bed4a78426d52c8bd1
#
_cell.length_a   1.000
_cell.length_b   1.000
_cell.length_c   1.000
_cell.angle_alpha   90.00
_cell.angle_beta   90.00
_cell.angle_gamma   90.00
#
_symmetry.space_group_name_H-M   'P 1'
#
loop_
_entity.id
_entity.type
_entity.pdbx_description
1 polymer ?
#
loop_
_entity_poly.entity_id
_entity_poly.type
_entity_poly.pdbx_seq_one_letter_code
_entity_poly.pdbx_strand_id
1 'polypeptide(L)'
;MLNLICIIPINLGDVGLADRFEEYPNLRELIRLKNQLIDETAHPPMYLKCDLETFDLKSLDQKFDVILIEPPLEEYARSYGVTNVKFWDWDKIMALDIAEVAAQRAFVFLWCGSSDGLDLGRLCLQAWGFRRCEDICWIQTNHKNSGAAKMLEPNAAFQ
;
A
#
# COMPACT_ATOMS: atom_id res chain seq x y z
N MET A 1 -15.86 -11.14 -9.90
CA MET A 1 -15.20 -11.13 -8.60
C MET A 1 -15.27 -9.71 -8.07
N LEU A 2 -15.63 -9.56 -6.81
CA LEU A 2 -15.84 -8.24 -6.27
C LEU A 2 -14.52 -7.73 -5.69
N ASN A 3 -13.93 -6.72 -6.30
CA ASN A 3 -12.81 -6.02 -5.74
C ASN A 3 -13.31 -5.07 -4.64
N LEU A 4 -12.58 -5.00 -3.53
CA LEU A 4 -12.93 -4.16 -2.39
C LEU A 4 -12.04 -2.93 -2.39
N ILE A 5 -12.64 -1.75 -2.51
CA ILE A 5 -11.95 -0.49 -2.23
C ILE A 5 -12.23 -0.14 -0.78
N CYS A 6 -11.21 -0.17 0.05
CA CYS A 6 -11.30 0.24 1.44
C CYS A 6 -10.64 1.62 1.60
N ILE A 7 -11.42 2.60 1.98
CA ILE A 7 -10.95 3.93 2.31
C ILE A 7 -10.80 3.98 3.82
N ILE A 8 -9.58 3.83 4.30
CA ILE A 8 -9.28 3.90 5.74
C ILE A 8 -8.67 5.27 5.99
N PRO A 9 -9.29 6.14 6.77
CA PRO A 9 -8.59 7.29 7.31
C PRO A 9 -7.44 6.76 8.17
N ILE A 10 -6.21 7.11 7.80
CA ILE A 10 -5.03 6.71 8.56
C ILE A 10 -5.05 7.52 9.86
N ASN A 11 -5.70 6.99 10.86
CA ASN A 11 -5.51 7.46 12.23
C ASN A 11 -4.22 6.82 12.75
N LEU A 12 -3.10 7.46 12.47
CA LEU A 12 -1.81 7.17 13.10
C LEU A 12 -1.86 7.69 14.55
N GLY A 13 -2.77 7.12 15.32
CA GLY A 13 -2.76 7.28 16.77
C GLY A 13 -1.47 6.67 17.30
N ASP A 14 -0.50 7.51 17.49
CA ASP A 14 0.83 7.20 17.99
C ASP A 14 0.74 6.85 19.48
N VAL A 15 0.20 5.68 19.77
CA VAL A 15 0.23 5.10 21.10
C VAL A 15 1.68 4.71 21.39
N GLY A 16 2.45 5.60 21.96
CA GLY A 16 3.83 5.32 22.40
C GLY A 16 4.91 6.31 21.94
N LEU A 17 4.65 7.20 20.97
CA LEU A 17 5.59 8.27 20.63
C LEU A 17 5.50 9.48 21.56
N ALA A 18 4.36 9.68 22.22
CA ALA A 18 4.18 10.80 23.16
C ALA A 18 5.24 10.82 24.28
N ASP A 19 5.61 9.63 24.78
CA ASP A 19 6.59 9.52 25.86
C ASP A 19 8.04 9.72 25.39
N ARG A 20 8.33 9.59 24.09
CA ARG A 20 9.68 9.78 23.54
C ARG A 20 10.12 11.24 23.43
N PHE A 21 9.18 12.18 23.55
CA PHE A 21 9.42 13.61 23.35
C PHE A 21 9.22 14.43 24.61
N GLU A 22 9.33 13.83 25.81
CA GLU A 22 9.25 14.56 27.08
C GLU A 22 10.29 15.67 27.20
N GLU A 23 11.47 15.48 26.59
CA GLU A 23 12.54 16.47 26.54
C GLU A 23 12.28 17.65 25.57
N TYR A 24 11.22 17.55 24.73
CA TYR A 24 10.91 18.54 23.68
C TYR A 24 9.47 19.05 23.80
N PRO A 25 9.16 19.95 24.73
CA PRO A 25 7.79 20.39 25.02
C PRO A 25 7.08 21.00 23.79
N ASN A 26 7.79 21.71 22.93
CA ASN A 26 7.21 22.27 21.70
C ASN A 26 6.81 21.19 20.68
N LEU A 27 7.60 20.13 20.58
CA LEU A 27 7.31 19.01 19.70
C LEU A 27 6.12 18.19 20.23
N ARG A 28 6.06 18.01 21.55
CA ARG A 28 4.92 17.35 22.22
C ARG A 28 3.61 18.09 21.95
N GLU A 29 3.63 19.43 22.10
CA GLU A 29 2.45 20.25 21.82
C GLU A 29 2.04 20.19 20.35
N LEU A 30 2.99 20.22 19.43
CA LEU A 30 2.73 20.06 17.98
C LEU A 30 2.07 18.71 17.66
N ILE A 31 2.55 17.62 18.27
CA ILE A 31 1.98 16.28 18.11
C ILE A 31 0.57 16.25 18.69
N ARG A 32 0.35 16.83 19.86
CA ARG A 32 -0.97 16.93 20.48
C ARG A 32 -1.97 17.66 19.57
N LEU A 33 -1.58 18.83 19.05
CA LEU A 33 -2.43 19.61 18.14
C LEU A 33 -2.70 18.88 16.83
N LYS A 34 -1.69 18.19 16.28
CA LYS A 34 -1.86 17.34 15.10
C LYS A 34 -2.89 16.23 15.36
N ASN A 35 -2.77 15.50 16.47
CA ASN A 35 -3.69 14.42 16.82
C ASN A 35 -5.11 14.97 17.04
N GLN A 36 -5.25 16.09 17.74
CA GLN A 36 -6.53 16.75 17.91
C GLN A 36 -7.17 17.11 16.56
N LEU A 37 -6.42 17.70 15.64
CA LEU A 37 -6.92 18.02 14.30
C LEU A 37 -7.34 16.79 13.52
N ILE A 38 -6.57 15.70 13.63
CA ILE A 38 -6.94 14.42 13.00
C ILE A 38 -8.25 13.90 13.58
N ASP A 39 -8.41 13.90 14.91
CA ASP A 39 -9.62 13.42 15.58
C ASP A 39 -10.86 14.25 15.21
N GLU A 40 -10.70 15.58 15.08
CA GLU A 40 -11.77 16.49 14.70
C GLU A 40 -12.18 16.35 13.21
N THR A 41 -11.24 15.96 12.36
CA THR A 41 -11.46 15.83 10.90
C THR A 41 -11.62 14.41 10.41
N ALA A 42 -11.34 13.42 11.26
CA ALA A 42 -11.42 12.01 10.89
C ALA A 42 -12.86 11.59 10.60
N HIS A 43 -13.05 11.00 9.45
CA HIS A 43 -14.29 10.32 9.10
C HIS A 43 -14.17 8.82 9.39
N PRO A 44 -15.28 8.14 9.73
CA PRO A 44 -15.25 6.69 9.89
C PRO A 44 -14.79 6.01 8.59
N PRO A 45 -14.11 4.85 8.68
CA PRO A 45 -13.70 4.13 7.50
C PRO A 45 -14.91 3.75 6.64
N MET A 46 -14.77 3.98 5.35
CA MET A 46 -15.78 3.65 4.36
C MET A 46 -15.25 2.53 3.47
N TYR A 47 -16.13 1.70 2.97
CA TYR A 47 -15.79 0.71 1.96
C TYR A 47 -16.79 0.68 0.82
N LEU A 48 -16.28 0.41 -0.38
CA LEU A 48 -17.08 0.18 -1.56
C LEU A 48 -16.71 -1.18 -2.16
N LYS A 49 -17.69 -2.03 -2.38
CA LYS A 49 -17.51 -3.32 -3.03
C LYS A 49 -18.04 -3.24 -4.46
N CYS A 50 -17.13 -3.24 -5.42
CA CYS A 50 -17.46 -3.12 -6.83
C CYS A 50 -16.55 -3.99 -7.69
N ASP A 51 -16.87 -4.13 -8.96
CA ASP A 51 -16.00 -4.73 -9.96
C ASP A 51 -15.20 -3.63 -10.65
N LEU A 52 -13.90 -3.57 -10.38
CA LEU A 52 -13.01 -2.56 -10.94
C LEU A 52 -12.81 -2.67 -12.46
N GLU A 53 -13.20 -3.79 -13.11
CA GLU A 53 -13.19 -3.89 -14.57
C GLU A 53 -14.25 -2.98 -15.22
N THR A 54 -15.32 -2.69 -14.48
CA THR A 54 -16.45 -1.92 -15.00
C THR A 54 -16.73 -0.63 -14.24
N PHE A 55 -16.10 -0.49 -13.08
CA PHE A 55 -16.31 0.67 -12.20
C PHE A 55 -15.46 1.87 -12.65
N ASP A 56 -16.11 3.00 -12.88
CA ASP A 56 -15.41 4.25 -13.17
C ASP A 56 -14.90 4.88 -11.87
N LEU A 57 -13.58 4.88 -11.67
CA LEU A 57 -12.95 5.49 -10.49
C LEU A 57 -13.24 6.99 -10.35
N LYS A 58 -13.47 7.71 -11.46
CA LYS A 58 -13.85 9.14 -11.45
C LYS A 58 -15.16 9.39 -10.70
N SER A 59 -16.06 8.38 -10.71
CA SER A 59 -17.36 8.49 -10.05
C SER A 59 -17.26 8.56 -8.52
N LEU A 60 -16.07 8.28 -7.94
CA LEU A 60 -15.83 8.46 -6.51
C LEU A 60 -15.85 9.94 -6.11
N ASP A 61 -15.58 10.86 -7.04
CA ASP A 61 -15.47 12.31 -6.80
C ASP A 61 -14.61 12.66 -5.58
N GLN A 62 -13.56 11.86 -5.37
CA GLN A 62 -12.64 11.96 -4.24
C GLN A 62 -11.20 11.89 -4.72
N LYS A 63 -10.30 12.60 -4.03
CA LYS A 63 -8.87 12.56 -4.25
C LYS A 63 -8.17 12.03 -3.00
N PHE A 64 -7.22 11.12 -3.19
CA PHE A 64 -6.52 10.43 -2.10
C PHE A 64 -5.04 10.82 -2.06
N ASP A 65 -4.54 11.12 -0.87
CA ASP A 65 -3.11 11.41 -0.63
C ASP A 65 -2.28 10.13 -0.56
N VAL A 66 -2.91 8.99 -0.21
CA VAL A 66 -2.26 7.68 -0.15
C VAL A 66 -3.17 6.65 -0.80
N ILE A 67 -2.64 5.91 -1.76
CA ILE A 67 -3.34 4.85 -2.48
C ILE A 67 -2.53 3.56 -2.34
N LEU A 68 -3.14 2.51 -1.82
CA LEU A 68 -2.57 1.17 -1.78
C LEU A 68 -3.32 0.27 -2.75
N ILE A 69 -2.59 -0.39 -3.63
CA ILE A 69 -3.15 -1.29 -4.66
C ILE A 69 -2.59 -2.69 -4.43
N GLU A 70 -3.49 -3.64 -4.21
CA GLU A 70 -3.19 -5.06 -4.10
C GLU A 70 -3.93 -5.82 -5.21
N PRO A 71 -3.33 -5.92 -6.41
CA PRO A 71 -3.98 -6.58 -7.53
C PRO A 71 -4.02 -8.10 -7.34
N PRO A 72 -5.05 -8.79 -7.85
CA PRO A 72 -5.17 -10.24 -7.76
C PRO A 72 -4.22 -10.92 -8.77
N LEU A 73 -2.94 -11.01 -8.45
CA LEU A 73 -1.93 -11.63 -9.29
C LEU A 73 -2.01 -13.14 -9.26
N GLU A 74 -1.76 -13.80 -10.41
CA GLU A 74 -1.82 -15.27 -10.54
C GLU A 74 -0.87 -16.00 -9.59
N GLU A 75 0.28 -15.40 -9.27
CA GLU A 75 1.24 -16.00 -8.35
C GLU A 75 0.68 -16.25 -6.96
N TYR A 76 -0.34 -15.48 -6.53
CA TYR A 76 -1.00 -15.70 -5.24
C TYR A 76 -1.79 -17.00 -5.21
N ALA A 77 -2.31 -17.48 -6.36
CA ALA A 77 -2.91 -18.79 -6.45
C ALA A 77 -1.91 -19.91 -6.17
N ARG A 78 -0.71 -19.78 -6.73
CA ARG A 78 0.36 -20.76 -6.53
C ARG A 78 0.87 -20.78 -5.10
N SER A 79 0.97 -19.60 -4.46
CA SER A 79 1.53 -19.44 -3.12
C SER A 79 0.53 -19.81 -2.01
N TYR A 80 -0.76 -19.50 -2.19
CA TYR A 80 -1.78 -19.59 -1.13
C TYR A 80 -2.91 -20.56 -1.45
N GLY A 81 -2.86 -21.27 -2.58
CA GLY A 81 -3.89 -22.24 -2.99
C GLY A 81 -5.26 -21.62 -3.27
N VAL A 82 -5.31 -20.34 -3.61
CA VAL A 82 -6.56 -19.64 -3.90
C VAL A 82 -7.04 -20.03 -5.29
N THR A 83 -8.11 -20.82 -5.38
CA THR A 83 -8.60 -21.40 -6.64
C THR A 83 -9.78 -20.66 -7.29
N ASN A 84 -10.47 -19.79 -6.56
CA ASN A 84 -11.72 -19.15 -7.00
C ASN A 84 -11.59 -17.66 -7.30
N VAL A 85 -10.40 -17.21 -7.68
CA VAL A 85 -10.10 -15.80 -7.96
C VAL A 85 -9.84 -15.62 -9.43
N LYS A 86 -10.47 -14.62 -10.06
CA LYS A 86 -10.13 -14.18 -11.41
C LYS A 86 -8.89 -13.31 -11.30
N PHE A 87 -7.76 -13.80 -11.78
CA PHE A 87 -6.50 -13.07 -11.76
C PHE A 87 -6.47 -12.01 -12.85
N TRP A 88 -5.73 -10.95 -12.58
CA TRP A 88 -5.49 -9.88 -13.52
C TRP A 88 -4.09 -9.97 -14.09
N ASP A 89 -3.99 -9.76 -15.40
CA ASP A 89 -2.73 -9.48 -16.07
C ASP A 89 -2.30 -8.02 -15.82
N TRP A 90 -1.06 -7.72 -16.09
CA TRP A 90 -0.48 -6.42 -15.88
C TRP A 90 -1.07 -5.34 -16.80
N ASP A 91 -1.54 -5.70 -17.97
CA ASP A 91 -2.20 -4.78 -18.90
C ASP A 91 -3.50 -4.23 -18.30
N LYS A 92 -4.28 -5.09 -17.64
CA LYS A 92 -5.49 -4.66 -16.93
C LYS A 92 -5.17 -3.77 -15.74
N ILE A 93 -4.12 -4.10 -14.98
CA ILE A 93 -3.70 -3.30 -13.84
C ILE A 93 -3.27 -1.92 -14.33
N MET A 94 -2.47 -1.86 -15.38
CA MET A 94 -1.99 -0.62 -16.00
C MET A 94 -3.11 0.25 -16.54
N ALA A 95 -4.20 -0.37 -17.02
CA ALA A 95 -5.37 0.32 -17.56
C ALA A 95 -6.24 1.02 -16.50
N LEU A 96 -5.96 0.84 -15.21
CA LEU A 96 -6.68 1.56 -14.15
C LEU A 96 -6.35 3.05 -14.18
N ASP A 97 -7.38 3.90 -14.06
CA ASP A 97 -7.24 5.36 -14.04
C ASP A 97 -6.85 5.88 -12.64
N ILE A 98 -5.73 5.40 -12.09
CA ILE A 98 -5.29 5.76 -10.73
C ILE A 98 -4.97 7.25 -10.60
N ALA A 99 -4.47 7.88 -11.65
CA ALA A 99 -4.20 9.32 -11.67
C ALA A 99 -5.46 10.16 -11.40
N GLU A 100 -6.63 9.66 -11.79
CA GLU A 100 -7.90 10.37 -11.60
C GLU A 100 -8.37 10.43 -10.16
N VAL A 101 -7.90 9.55 -9.31
CA VAL A 101 -8.25 9.53 -7.87
C VAL A 101 -7.08 9.97 -6.98
N ALA A 102 -5.93 10.25 -7.55
CA ALA A 102 -4.78 10.73 -6.80
C ALA A 102 -4.85 12.24 -6.57
N ALA A 103 -4.50 12.67 -5.36
CA ALA A 103 -4.27 14.07 -5.05
C ALA A 103 -2.98 14.57 -5.72
N GLN A 104 -2.80 15.87 -5.82
CA GLN A 104 -1.62 16.48 -6.46
C GLN A 104 -0.29 16.02 -5.83
N ARG A 105 -0.30 15.72 -4.53
CA ARG A 105 0.85 15.20 -3.77
C ARG A 105 0.43 13.89 -3.12
N ALA A 106 0.35 12.83 -3.93
CA ALA A 106 -0.06 11.52 -3.46
C ALA A 106 1.10 10.52 -3.47
N PHE A 107 1.02 9.54 -2.56
CA PHE A 107 1.83 8.33 -2.59
C PHE A 107 1.00 7.16 -3.07
N VAL A 108 1.54 6.39 -4.00
CA VAL A 108 0.94 5.14 -4.47
C VAL A 108 1.85 3.99 -4.10
N PHE A 109 1.26 3.00 -3.43
CA PHE A 109 1.90 1.73 -3.09
C PHE A 109 1.24 0.63 -3.92
N LEU A 110 2.04 -0.12 -4.64
CA LEU A 110 1.58 -1.21 -5.50
C LEU A 110 2.26 -2.51 -5.09
N TRP A 111 1.47 -3.51 -4.71
CA TRP A 111 1.98 -4.86 -4.53
C TRP A 111 2.31 -5.46 -5.90
N CYS A 112 3.59 -5.77 -6.10
CA CYS A 112 4.11 -6.24 -7.38
C CYS A 112 4.33 -7.75 -7.43
N GLY A 113 4.13 -8.46 -6.30
CA GLY A 113 4.44 -9.87 -6.23
C GLY A 113 5.95 -10.15 -6.32
N SER A 114 6.35 -11.10 -7.13
CA SER A 114 7.73 -11.53 -7.32
C SER A 114 8.18 -11.45 -8.78
N SER A 115 9.47 -11.70 -9.02
CA SER A 115 10.06 -11.79 -10.37
C SER A 115 9.76 -10.55 -11.24
N ASP A 116 9.21 -10.78 -12.42
CA ASP A 116 8.93 -9.74 -13.42
C ASP A 116 7.90 -8.71 -12.95
N GLY A 117 7.13 -9.03 -11.90
CA GLY A 117 6.12 -8.13 -11.34
C GLY A 117 6.70 -6.81 -10.84
N LEU A 118 7.94 -6.79 -10.36
CA LEU A 118 8.57 -5.55 -9.91
C LEU A 118 8.82 -4.58 -11.08
N ASP A 119 9.28 -5.08 -12.22
CA ASP A 119 9.51 -4.23 -13.40
C ASP A 119 8.20 -3.81 -14.04
N LEU A 120 7.22 -4.71 -14.15
CA LEU A 120 5.89 -4.38 -14.65
C LEU A 120 5.14 -3.40 -13.74
N GLY A 121 5.27 -3.53 -12.43
CA GLY A 121 4.72 -2.58 -11.47
C GLY A 121 5.33 -1.18 -11.60
N ARG A 122 6.62 -1.09 -11.87
CA ARG A 122 7.31 0.19 -12.16
C ARG A 122 6.75 0.85 -13.42
N LEU A 123 6.48 0.05 -14.47
CA LEU A 123 5.85 0.54 -15.69
C LEU A 123 4.42 1.05 -15.43
N CYS A 124 3.64 0.35 -14.61
CA CYS A 124 2.31 0.81 -14.19
C CYS A 124 2.38 2.17 -13.48
N LEU A 125 3.24 2.29 -12.48
CA LEU A 125 3.41 3.55 -11.74
C LEU A 125 3.84 4.70 -12.65
N GLN A 126 4.72 4.43 -13.61
CA GLN A 126 5.13 5.42 -14.62
C GLN A 126 3.98 5.80 -15.55
N ALA A 127 3.20 4.84 -16.01
CA ALA A 127 2.04 5.07 -16.87
C ALA A 127 0.96 5.93 -16.18
N TRP A 128 0.79 5.78 -14.86
CA TRP A 128 -0.10 6.62 -14.06
C TRP A 128 0.49 7.97 -13.68
N GLY A 129 1.72 8.29 -14.13
CA GLY A 129 2.38 9.59 -13.91
C GLY A 129 3.11 9.70 -12.57
N PHE A 130 3.39 8.59 -11.88
CA PHE A 130 4.13 8.60 -10.62
C PHE A 130 5.62 8.39 -10.81
N ARG A 131 6.40 9.09 -10.00
CA ARG A 131 7.85 8.90 -9.91
C ARG A 131 8.16 7.88 -8.81
N ARG A 132 8.99 6.88 -9.13
CA ARG A 132 9.50 5.95 -8.13
C ARG A 132 10.23 6.69 -7.01
N CYS A 133 9.91 6.36 -5.78
CA CYS A 133 10.63 6.80 -4.59
C CYS A 133 11.50 5.67 -4.04
N GLU A 134 10.87 4.56 -3.61
CA GLU A 134 11.53 3.44 -2.94
C GLU A 134 10.78 2.14 -3.19
N ASP A 135 11.44 1.00 -2.96
CA ASP A 135 10.83 -0.32 -2.92
C ASP A 135 10.83 -0.82 -1.47
N ILE A 136 9.69 -1.33 -1.01
CA ILE A 136 9.52 -1.90 0.32
C ILE A 136 9.38 -3.41 0.15
N CYS A 137 10.27 -4.17 0.78
CA CYS A 137 10.24 -5.62 0.74
C CYS A 137 9.59 -6.20 2.00
N TRP A 138 8.57 -7.01 1.83
CA TRP A 138 8.03 -7.83 2.91
C TRP A 138 8.78 -9.16 2.96
N ILE A 139 9.54 -9.38 4.03
CA ILE A 139 10.25 -10.65 4.27
C ILE A 139 9.35 -11.55 5.11
N GLN A 140 8.86 -12.62 4.49
CA GLN A 140 8.07 -13.62 5.18
C GLN A 140 8.99 -14.62 5.88
N THR A 141 8.85 -14.78 7.19
CA THR A 141 9.65 -15.72 8.00
C THR A 141 8.76 -16.82 8.57
N ASN A 142 9.30 -18.05 8.65
CA ASN A 142 8.62 -19.15 9.33
C ASN A 142 8.71 -18.98 10.85
N HIS A 143 7.61 -19.08 11.53
CA HIS A 143 7.52 -18.97 13.00
C HIS A 143 8.48 -19.94 13.75
N LYS A 144 8.80 -21.09 13.14
CA LYS A 144 9.71 -22.10 13.70
C LYS A 144 11.19 -21.70 13.61
N ASN A 145 11.56 -20.74 12.79
CA ASN A 145 12.94 -20.29 12.58
C ASN A 145 13.24 -18.91 13.18
N SER A 146 12.40 -18.40 14.06
CA SER A 146 12.58 -17.11 14.71
C SER A 146 13.84 -16.99 15.60
N GLY A 147 14.63 -18.08 15.76
CA GLY A 147 15.89 -18.07 16.49
C GLY A 147 17.17 -18.14 15.64
N ALA A 148 17.07 -18.20 14.33
CA ALA A 148 18.22 -18.28 13.44
C ALA A 148 18.01 -17.44 12.18
N ALA A 149 17.96 -16.12 12.34
CA ALA A 149 18.37 -15.25 11.24
C ALA A 149 19.86 -15.51 11.02
N LYS A 150 20.21 -16.54 10.25
CA LYS A 150 21.52 -16.58 9.60
C LYS A 150 21.58 -15.32 8.78
N MET A 151 22.35 -14.33 9.23
CA MET A 151 22.82 -13.26 8.37
C MET A 151 23.33 -13.93 7.11
N LEU A 152 22.68 -13.66 5.98
CA LEU A 152 23.25 -13.94 4.66
C LEU A 152 24.59 -13.23 4.64
N GLU A 153 25.66 -13.99 4.59
CA GLU A 153 26.99 -13.42 4.41
C GLU A 153 26.94 -12.58 3.12
N PRO A 154 27.56 -11.38 3.09
CA PRO A 154 27.44 -10.47 1.96
C PRO A 154 28.02 -10.99 0.63
N ASN A 155 28.60 -12.19 0.61
CA ASN A 155 29.31 -12.76 -0.53
C ASN A 155 28.61 -13.95 -1.22
N ALA A 156 27.34 -14.26 -0.90
CA ALA A 156 26.62 -15.38 -1.54
C ALA A 156 25.74 -14.99 -2.73
N ALA A 157 25.83 -13.76 -3.21
CA ALA A 157 24.94 -13.27 -4.23
C ALA A 157 25.66 -12.92 -5.52
N PHE A 158 26.53 -13.79 -6.06
CA PHE A 158 26.96 -13.71 -7.49
C PHE A 158 27.84 -14.91 -7.79
N GLN A 159 27.22 -16.04 -8.08
CA GLN A 159 27.73 -17.06 -9.02
C GLN A 159 26.59 -17.52 -9.90
#